data_eb46a43dd0ddc8d6f2782fc06fb67ba7
#
_entry.id   eb46a43dd0ddc8d6f2782fc06fb67ba7
#
_cell.length_a   1.000
_cell.length_b   1.000
_cell.length_c   1.000
_cell.angle_alpha   90.00
_cell.angle_beta   90.00
_cell.angle_gamma   90.00
#
_symmetry.space_group_name_H-M   'P 1'
#
loop_
_entity.id
_entity.type
_entity.pdbx_description
1 polymer ?
#
loop_
_entity_poly.entity_id
_entity_poly.type
_entity_poly.pdbx_seq_one_letter_code
_entity_poly.pdbx_strand_id
1 'polypeptide(L)'
;MQEAKCFQKTRQLFESPIRTSDKRARARRAGTLIVCSCVVLGMCGAFAPRGRAASGKGCTVSETNFDGWKAEQLANQWVKLEIVPQLGGRLMQVTFGDHDFLYINNQLKGQYMPPDTEQHRWFNYGGDKIWPMPEGSQDEQHWAGAGGEPLDDAPYDLQVLSHGPTCAVRLTGPVDPQIGQQYIRDISITGESPAISFHAVMKNVSGYPQTWSEQSVSQYNAASPNDPTQFNPDFWGVTPANPQSSYLNGYHVRTGNPTNSGYSVKDGLFRVHWNNMGGEVWTDSPGGWVAVVDGTTSYTMLERRKFEPTAEYPDKSTIIFFTTGARNRPGPPPAQTAQPAEPPRPPTYYMEAEVNSPMIELAPGESYAMDSQWYPTRMDSSFQGATYSGVTGTPLAAAATPNGLVLTGNFGVLYPGQLIAHFYNRGGEAIGTAPAGDANPLQPLKLQITLQAPPETARVSVHVVDTQGLDRGPLGEAFVNPPPPAPEGRGGGGQ
;
A
#
# COMPACT_ATOMS: atom_id res chain seq x y z
N MET A 1 12.23 -17.33 12.89
CA MET A 1 11.77 -17.20 14.29
C MET A 1 11.93 -15.77 14.85
N GLN A 2 12.60 -14.86 14.12
CA GLN A 2 12.74 -13.44 14.49
C GLN A 2 11.64 -12.55 13.84
N GLU A 3 11.02 -12.98 12.76
CA GLU A 3 9.97 -12.24 12.03
C GLU A 3 8.65 -12.11 12.82
N ALA A 4 8.34 -13.03 13.70
CA ALA A 4 7.11 -13.00 14.50
C ALA A 4 7.08 -11.91 15.60
N LYS A 5 8.24 -11.35 15.97
CA LYS A 5 8.32 -10.37 17.07
C LYS A 5 8.05 -8.92 16.66
N CYS A 6 8.21 -8.59 15.39
CA CYS A 6 7.95 -7.21 14.92
C CYS A 6 6.45 -6.93 14.81
N PHE A 7 5.65 -7.94 14.43
CA PHE A 7 4.19 -7.79 14.30
C PHE A 7 3.45 -7.67 15.64
N GLN A 8 4.00 -8.25 16.72
CA GLN A 8 3.37 -8.14 18.05
C GLN A 8 3.44 -6.75 18.69
N LYS A 9 4.40 -5.91 18.31
CA LYS A 9 4.53 -4.56 18.90
C LYS A 9 3.51 -3.57 18.33
N THR A 10 3.03 -3.75 17.12
CA THR A 10 2.00 -2.90 16.51
C THR A 10 0.61 -3.19 17.09
N ARG A 11 0.37 -4.41 17.58
CA ARG A 11 -0.91 -4.81 18.20
C ARG A 11 -1.19 -4.12 19.54
N GLN A 12 -0.16 -3.66 20.25
CA GLN A 12 -0.31 -3.01 21.55
C GLN A 12 -0.80 -1.56 21.50
N LEU A 13 -0.88 -0.93 20.33
CA LEU A 13 -1.36 0.45 20.20
C LEU A 13 -2.88 0.58 20.04
N PHE A 14 -3.62 -0.52 19.86
CA PHE A 14 -5.07 -0.51 19.60
C PHE A 14 -5.95 -1.19 20.66
N GLU A 15 -5.37 -1.79 21.69
CA GLU A 15 -6.15 -2.38 22.77
C GLU A 15 -6.18 -1.45 24.02
N SER A 16 -7.14 -0.54 24.07
CA SER A 16 -7.53 0.16 25.31
C SER A 16 -8.90 -0.35 25.76
N PRO A 17 -9.03 -0.96 26.95
CA PRO A 17 -10.31 -1.46 27.42
C PRO A 17 -11.22 -0.31 27.88
N ILE A 18 -12.45 -0.32 27.41
CA ILE A 18 -13.54 0.52 27.91
C ILE A 18 -13.80 0.17 29.38
N ARG A 19 -13.47 1.06 30.29
CA ARG A 19 -13.87 0.99 31.69
C ARG A 19 -15.19 1.70 31.89
N THR A 20 -16.22 0.93 32.22
CA THR A 20 -17.49 1.40 32.79
C THR A 20 -17.26 2.09 34.13
N SER A 21 -17.86 3.29 34.26
CA SER A 21 -17.85 4.08 35.47
C SER A 21 -18.79 3.48 36.52
N ASP A 22 -18.30 3.24 37.72
CA ASP A 22 -19.15 3.13 38.89
C ASP A 22 -18.72 4.18 39.93
N LYS A 23 -19.74 4.96 40.38
CA LYS A 23 -19.62 6.02 41.36
C LYS A 23 -19.67 5.43 42.75
N ARG A 24 -18.76 5.80 43.64
CA ARG A 24 -19.07 6.30 45.02
C ARG A 24 -17.81 6.43 45.91
N ALA A 25 -17.83 7.53 46.62
CA ALA A 25 -17.48 7.79 48.00
C ALA A 25 -16.18 8.56 48.32
N ARG A 26 -16.46 9.71 48.93
CA ARG A 26 -15.56 10.67 49.55
C ARG A 26 -14.79 10.08 50.75
N ALA A 27 -13.54 10.47 50.94
CA ALA A 27 -13.00 10.79 52.26
C ALA A 27 -11.83 11.77 52.17
N ARG A 28 -11.91 12.87 52.91
CA ARG A 28 -10.84 13.87 53.15
C ARG A 28 -9.85 13.31 54.17
N ARG A 29 -8.57 13.59 54.02
CA ARG A 29 -7.69 13.94 55.15
C ARG A 29 -6.45 14.73 54.69
N ALA A 30 -6.14 15.72 55.45
CA ALA A 30 -5.07 16.67 55.35
C ALA A 30 -3.78 16.19 56.09
N GLY A 31 -2.66 16.86 55.79
CA GLY A 31 -1.45 16.90 56.62
C GLY A 31 -0.22 16.35 55.87
N THR A 32 0.89 16.98 55.66
CA THR A 32 1.78 17.77 56.45
C THR A 32 3.00 18.00 55.57
N LEU A 33 3.46 19.27 55.49
CA LEU A 33 4.74 19.65 54.91
C LEU A 33 5.89 19.09 55.77
N ILE A 34 6.93 18.54 55.13
CA ILE A 34 8.29 18.46 55.70
C ILE A 34 9.24 19.03 54.66
N VAL A 35 9.84 20.14 55.01
CA VAL A 35 10.98 20.78 54.35
C VAL A 35 12.25 20.06 54.83
N CYS A 36 13.06 19.55 53.95
CA CYS A 36 14.43 19.17 54.24
C CYS A 36 15.35 19.79 53.18
N SER A 37 16.13 20.77 53.63
CA SER A 37 17.26 21.33 52.91
C SER A 37 18.46 20.38 53.04
N CYS A 38 19.12 20.06 51.91
CA CYS A 38 20.49 19.55 51.90
C CYS A 38 21.23 19.97 50.65
N VAL A 39 22.13 20.91 50.87
CA VAL A 39 23.54 21.06 50.46
C VAL A 39 23.99 20.53 49.11
N VAL A 40 24.49 21.46 48.31
CA VAL A 40 25.22 21.41 47.05
C VAL A 40 26.54 20.64 47.21
N LEU A 41 26.78 19.68 46.34
CA LEU A 41 28.13 19.24 45.97
C LEU A 41 28.17 19.10 44.42
N GLY A 42 29.01 19.96 43.84
CA GLY A 42 29.23 19.96 42.37
C GLY A 42 30.02 18.74 41.93
N MET A 43 29.55 18.12 40.84
CA MET A 43 30.35 17.27 39.99
C MET A 43 30.16 17.67 38.53
N CYS A 44 31.27 18.06 37.89
CA CYS A 44 31.37 18.28 36.46
C CYS A 44 31.04 16.96 35.72
N GLY A 45 29.86 16.85 35.23
CA GLY A 45 29.44 15.79 34.29
C GLY A 45 29.51 16.34 32.87
N ALA A 46 30.26 15.64 32.02
CA ALA A 46 30.39 15.95 30.60
C ALA A 46 29.00 16.07 29.94
N PHE A 47 28.76 17.23 29.32
CA PHE A 47 27.60 17.43 28.45
C PHE A 47 27.75 16.55 27.19
N ALA A 48 27.11 15.38 27.16
CA ALA A 48 26.76 14.77 25.89
C ALA A 48 25.74 15.69 25.19
N PRO A 49 25.93 16.03 23.93
CA PRO A 49 24.92 16.79 23.20
C PRO A 49 23.66 15.94 23.13
N ARG A 50 22.63 16.33 23.89
CA ARG A 50 21.27 15.83 23.65
C ARG A 50 20.90 16.24 22.22
N GLY A 51 20.94 15.30 21.32
CA GLY A 51 20.33 15.45 20.00
C GLY A 51 18.92 16.02 20.22
N ARG A 52 18.74 17.25 19.76
CA ARG A 52 17.43 17.89 19.71
C ARG A 52 16.61 17.01 18.78
N ALA A 53 15.73 16.16 19.33
CA ALA A 53 14.73 15.51 18.54
C ALA A 53 14.04 16.62 17.73
N ALA A 54 14.19 16.60 16.42
CA ALA A 54 13.43 17.47 15.56
C ALA A 54 11.97 17.19 15.90
N SER A 55 11.25 18.20 16.38
CA SER A 55 9.81 18.09 16.61
C SER A 55 9.21 17.79 15.26
N GLY A 56 8.86 16.51 15.02
CA GLY A 56 8.21 16.09 13.82
C GLY A 56 6.99 16.99 13.62
N LYS A 57 6.84 17.58 12.45
CA LYS A 57 5.63 18.31 12.11
C LYS A 57 4.53 17.27 12.19
N GLY A 58 3.49 17.50 13.00
CA GLY A 58 2.32 16.63 13.09
C GLY A 58 1.58 16.56 11.75
N CYS A 59 0.46 15.90 11.75
CA CYS A 59 -0.49 15.93 10.66
C CYS A 59 -1.69 16.81 10.98
N THR A 60 -2.50 17.12 9.98
CA THR A 60 -3.74 17.92 10.08
C THR A 60 -4.91 17.16 9.50
N VAL A 61 -6.09 17.45 10.04
CA VAL A 61 -7.40 17.03 9.50
C VAL A 61 -8.20 18.29 9.28
N SER A 62 -8.80 18.48 8.11
CA SER A 62 -9.59 19.67 7.78
C SER A 62 -10.62 19.41 6.69
N GLU A 63 -11.78 20.06 6.84
CA GLU A 63 -12.77 20.10 5.74
C GLU A 63 -12.21 20.91 4.57
N THR A 64 -12.42 20.39 3.35
CA THR A 64 -12.02 21.04 2.10
C THR A 64 -13.11 20.92 1.03
N ASN A 65 -12.91 21.63 -0.06
CA ASN A 65 -13.65 21.40 -1.31
C ASN A 65 -12.70 20.77 -2.32
N PHE A 66 -12.94 19.50 -2.62
CA PHE A 66 -12.15 18.77 -3.60
C PHE A 66 -12.96 18.60 -4.90
N ASP A 67 -12.56 19.31 -5.93
CA ASP A 67 -13.19 19.26 -7.26
C ASP A 67 -14.73 19.45 -7.24
N GLY A 68 -15.26 20.23 -6.29
CA GLY A 68 -16.69 20.48 -6.11
C GLY A 68 -17.38 19.57 -5.08
N TRP A 69 -16.73 18.54 -4.56
CA TRP A 69 -17.24 17.74 -3.46
C TRP A 69 -16.77 18.27 -2.10
N LYS A 70 -17.62 18.14 -1.09
CA LYS A 70 -17.20 18.30 0.31
C LYS A 70 -16.30 17.13 0.68
N ALA A 71 -15.07 17.40 1.08
CA ALA A 71 -14.08 16.40 1.43
C ALA A 71 -13.51 16.65 2.84
N GLU A 72 -12.98 15.58 3.44
CA GLU A 72 -12.09 15.64 4.60
C GLU A 72 -10.67 15.39 4.12
N GLN A 73 -9.78 16.33 4.41
CA GLN A 73 -8.37 16.25 4.03
C GLN A 73 -7.52 15.83 5.23
N LEU A 74 -6.75 14.75 5.09
CA LEU A 74 -5.66 14.41 5.98
C LEU A 74 -4.34 14.81 5.31
N ALA A 75 -3.50 15.61 5.99
CA ALA A 75 -2.25 16.05 5.39
C ALA A 75 -1.10 16.04 6.41
N ASN A 76 0.09 15.69 5.93
CA ASN A 76 1.36 15.87 6.63
C ASN A 76 2.38 16.52 5.67
N GLN A 77 3.67 16.55 6.05
CA GLN A 77 4.69 17.11 5.17
C GLN A 77 4.98 16.25 3.91
N TRP A 78 4.45 15.03 3.82
CA TRP A 78 4.74 14.04 2.78
C TRP A 78 3.56 13.82 1.84
N VAL A 79 2.38 13.60 2.42
CA VAL A 79 1.16 13.21 1.70
C VAL A 79 -0.01 14.11 2.04
N LYS A 80 -0.92 14.21 1.09
CA LYS A 80 -2.24 14.82 1.23
C LYS A 80 -3.26 13.82 0.71
N LEU A 81 -4.26 13.52 1.51
CA LEU A 81 -5.36 12.59 1.23
C LEU A 81 -6.65 13.38 1.13
N GLU A 82 -7.42 13.19 0.06
CA GLU A 82 -8.74 13.79 -0.12
C GLU A 82 -9.81 12.69 0.00
N ILE A 83 -10.60 12.73 1.06
CA ILE A 83 -11.61 11.72 1.38
C ILE A 83 -12.98 12.34 1.17
N VAL A 84 -13.82 11.73 0.32
CA VAL A 84 -15.18 12.19 0.00
C VAL A 84 -16.20 11.19 0.53
N PRO A 85 -16.75 11.41 1.73
CA PRO A 85 -17.68 10.45 2.36
C PRO A 85 -18.94 10.21 1.54
N GLN A 86 -19.41 11.23 0.82
CA GLN A 86 -20.63 11.17 0.02
C GLN A 86 -20.57 10.14 -1.12
N LEU A 87 -19.39 9.77 -1.56
CA LEU A 87 -19.17 8.90 -2.73
C LEU A 87 -18.72 7.49 -2.29
N GLY A 88 -19.54 6.75 -1.54
CA GLY A 88 -19.19 5.41 -1.06
C GLY A 88 -18.00 5.41 -0.09
N GLY A 89 -17.77 6.51 0.66
CA GLY A 89 -16.64 6.60 1.58
C GLY A 89 -15.27 6.58 0.90
N ARG A 90 -15.16 7.05 -0.34
CA ARG A 90 -13.94 6.94 -1.16
C ARG A 90 -12.79 7.81 -0.67
N LEU A 91 -11.59 7.26 -0.69
CA LEU A 91 -10.36 8.04 -0.77
C LEU A 91 -10.17 8.45 -2.22
N MET A 92 -10.52 9.71 -2.54
CA MET A 92 -10.55 10.19 -3.91
C MET A 92 -9.18 10.51 -4.45
N GLN A 93 -8.24 10.99 -3.61
CA GLN A 93 -6.90 11.31 -4.08
C GLN A 93 -5.84 11.09 -3.00
N VAL A 94 -4.67 10.66 -3.45
CA VAL A 94 -3.41 10.66 -2.71
C VAL A 94 -2.40 11.48 -3.49
N THR A 95 -2.03 12.64 -2.95
CA THR A 95 -0.95 13.47 -3.50
C THR A 95 0.32 13.21 -2.69
N PHE A 96 1.44 12.91 -3.37
CA PHE A 96 2.77 12.74 -2.77
C PHE A 96 3.79 13.59 -3.55
N GLY A 97 4.35 14.59 -2.89
CA GLY A 97 5.11 15.61 -3.59
C GLY A 97 4.21 16.40 -4.56
N ASP A 98 4.47 16.32 -5.84
CA ASP A 98 3.71 16.93 -6.94
C ASP A 98 2.93 15.90 -7.79
N HIS A 99 2.83 14.64 -7.32
CA HIS A 99 2.17 13.55 -8.04
C HIS A 99 0.86 13.14 -7.39
N ASP A 100 -0.19 13.09 -8.20
CA ASP A 100 -1.51 12.58 -7.87
C ASP A 100 -1.68 11.15 -8.38
N PHE A 101 -1.89 10.20 -7.47
CA PHE A 101 -1.90 8.78 -7.82
C PHE A 101 -3.22 8.29 -8.39
N LEU A 102 -4.36 8.77 -7.86
CA LEU A 102 -5.64 8.14 -8.14
C LEU A 102 -6.34 8.77 -9.34
N TYR A 103 -7.02 7.93 -10.10
CA TYR A 103 -7.90 8.36 -11.18
C TYR A 103 -9.14 9.04 -10.62
N ILE A 104 -9.54 10.13 -11.25
CA ILE A 104 -10.79 10.85 -10.98
C ILE A 104 -11.55 11.01 -12.29
N ASN A 105 -12.83 10.65 -12.27
CA ASN A 105 -13.68 10.85 -13.42
C ASN A 105 -14.09 12.32 -13.55
N ASN A 106 -13.42 13.04 -14.45
CA ASN A 106 -13.65 14.46 -14.68
C ASN A 106 -15.09 14.82 -15.09
N GLN A 107 -15.85 13.85 -15.61
CA GLN A 107 -17.25 14.08 -16.00
C GLN A 107 -18.19 14.12 -14.80
N LEU A 108 -17.78 13.56 -13.65
CA LEU A 108 -18.60 13.49 -12.46
C LEU A 108 -18.15 14.47 -11.36
N LYS A 109 -17.14 15.30 -11.61
CA LYS A 109 -16.62 16.26 -10.62
C LYS A 109 -17.73 17.12 -10.03
N GLY A 110 -17.79 17.16 -8.69
CA GLY A 110 -18.80 17.91 -7.93
C GLY A 110 -20.22 17.36 -7.99
N GLN A 111 -20.43 16.23 -8.67
CA GLN A 111 -21.76 15.60 -8.79
C GLN A 111 -21.88 14.44 -7.80
N TYR A 112 -23.08 14.19 -7.35
CA TYR A 112 -23.47 13.00 -6.60
C TYR A 112 -24.68 12.35 -7.27
N MET A 113 -24.53 11.10 -7.63
CA MET A 113 -25.59 10.28 -8.19
C MET A 113 -25.95 9.22 -7.14
N PRO A 114 -27.18 9.23 -6.60
CA PRO A 114 -27.58 8.20 -5.62
C PRO A 114 -27.53 6.81 -6.24
N PRO A 115 -27.36 5.76 -5.41
CA PRO A 115 -27.43 4.37 -5.86
C PRO A 115 -28.68 4.12 -6.68
N ASP A 116 -28.55 3.37 -7.76
CA ASP A 116 -29.63 3.03 -8.69
C ASP A 116 -29.71 1.51 -8.89
N THR A 117 -30.23 0.83 -7.87
CA THR A 117 -30.36 -0.63 -7.84
C THR A 117 -31.40 -1.17 -8.84
N GLU A 118 -32.29 -0.31 -9.39
CA GLU A 118 -33.27 -0.75 -10.38
C GLU A 118 -32.69 -0.85 -11.78
N GLN A 119 -31.83 0.11 -12.16
CA GLN A 119 -31.20 0.16 -13.48
C GLN A 119 -29.76 -0.33 -13.48
N HIS A 120 -29.19 -0.63 -12.30
CA HIS A 120 -27.81 -1.07 -12.09
C HIS A 120 -26.80 -0.16 -12.80
N ARG A 121 -27.01 1.18 -12.73
CA ARG A 121 -26.12 2.16 -13.35
C ARG A 121 -24.91 2.38 -12.45
N TRP A 122 -23.75 2.11 -12.99
CA TRP A 122 -22.49 2.38 -12.30
C TRP A 122 -21.98 3.78 -12.63
N PHE A 123 -21.71 4.55 -11.57
CA PHE A 123 -21.08 5.85 -11.65
C PHE A 123 -19.63 5.74 -11.16
N ASN A 124 -18.72 5.45 -12.10
CA ASN A 124 -17.30 5.35 -11.73
C ASN A 124 -16.73 6.75 -11.42
N TYR A 125 -16.71 7.13 -10.16
CA TYR A 125 -16.10 8.37 -9.69
C TYR A 125 -14.57 8.34 -9.71
N GLY A 126 -13.95 7.15 -9.63
CA GLY A 126 -12.52 6.96 -9.42
C GLY A 126 -12.21 6.72 -7.95
N GLY A 127 -10.96 7.00 -7.56
CA GLY A 127 -10.50 6.86 -6.18
C GLY A 127 -10.24 5.42 -5.75
N ASP A 128 -10.24 5.20 -4.45
CA ASP A 128 -10.05 3.91 -3.79
C ASP A 128 -11.24 3.60 -2.86
N LYS A 129 -11.65 2.34 -2.84
CA LYS A 129 -12.86 1.84 -2.19
C LYS A 129 -12.71 0.40 -1.72
N ILE A 130 -13.70 -0.06 -0.95
CA ILE A 130 -13.78 -1.44 -0.46
C ILE A 130 -15.01 -2.10 -1.03
N TRP A 131 -14.86 -3.32 -1.53
CA TRP A 131 -15.93 -4.15 -2.05
C TRP A 131 -15.98 -5.54 -1.39
N PRO A 132 -17.13 -6.20 -1.39
CA PRO A 132 -17.21 -7.62 -1.07
C PRO A 132 -16.82 -8.49 -2.27
N MET A 133 -16.22 -9.65 -1.98
CA MET A 133 -15.94 -10.71 -2.95
C MET A 133 -16.50 -12.03 -2.41
N PRO A 134 -17.00 -12.94 -3.26
CA PRO A 134 -16.99 -12.91 -4.73
C PRO A 134 -17.99 -11.92 -5.34
N GLU A 135 -17.57 -11.30 -6.43
CA GLU A 135 -18.44 -10.54 -7.32
C GLU A 135 -19.05 -11.46 -8.38
N GLY A 136 -20.30 -11.21 -8.77
CA GLY A 136 -20.95 -12.03 -9.79
C GLY A 136 -22.44 -11.76 -9.97
N SER A 137 -23.25 -12.82 -10.07
CA SER A 137 -24.70 -12.70 -10.14
C SER A 137 -25.27 -12.30 -8.77
N GLN A 138 -26.37 -11.56 -8.79
CA GLN A 138 -27.09 -11.14 -7.58
C GLN A 138 -27.72 -12.35 -6.87
N ASP A 139 -27.01 -12.92 -5.91
CA ASP A 139 -27.51 -13.96 -5.02
C ASP A 139 -26.94 -13.77 -3.60
N GLU A 140 -27.30 -14.60 -2.66
CA GLU A 140 -26.86 -14.51 -1.26
C GLU A 140 -25.37 -14.82 -1.07
N GLN A 141 -24.68 -15.29 -2.09
CA GLN A 141 -23.27 -15.71 -2.06
C GLN A 141 -22.37 -14.84 -2.95
N HIS A 142 -22.95 -13.99 -3.79
CA HIS A 142 -22.25 -13.12 -4.71
C HIS A 142 -22.82 -11.72 -4.66
N TRP A 143 -21.94 -10.74 -4.56
CA TRP A 143 -22.31 -9.34 -4.70
C TRP A 143 -22.52 -8.99 -6.18
N ALA A 144 -23.53 -8.19 -6.47
CA ALA A 144 -23.86 -7.82 -7.84
C ALA A 144 -22.79 -7.02 -8.60
N GLY A 145 -21.78 -6.54 -7.88
CA GLY A 145 -20.78 -5.63 -8.41
C GLY A 145 -21.22 -4.15 -8.30
N ALA A 146 -20.41 -3.27 -8.84
CA ALA A 146 -20.58 -1.82 -8.75
C ALA A 146 -21.68 -1.26 -9.68
N GLY A 147 -22.86 -1.84 -9.67
CA GLY A 147 -23.99 -1.43 -10.51
C GLY A 147 -25.03 -0.61 -9.77
N GLY A 148 -24.67 0.53 -9.15
CA GLY A 148 -25.57 1.37 -8.37
C GLY A 148 -25.86 0.82 -6.97
N GLU A 149 -24.97 0.01 -6.44
CA GLU A 149 -25.10 -0.64 -5.14
C GLU A 149 -24.77 0.30 -3.99
N PRO A 150 -25.49 0.21 -2.85
CA PRO A 150 -25.28 1.11 -1.70
C PRO A 150 -23.85 1.11 -1.15
N LEU A 151 -23.16 -0.05 -1.15
CA LEU A 151 -21.79 -0.15 -0.65
C LEU A 151 -20.78 0.62 -1.51
N ASP A 152 -21.04 0.78 -2.82
CA ASP A 152 -20.16 1.51 -3.73
C ASP A 152 -20.50 3.01 -3.80
N ASP A 153 -21.78 3.38 -3.83
CA ASP A 153 -22.23 4.72 -4.21
C ASP A 153 -22.90 5.53 -3.10
N ALA A 154 -23.44 4.89 -2.04
CA ALA A 154 -24.15 5.62 -0.99
C ALA A 154 -23.20 6.39 -0.07
N PRO A 155 -23.65 7.50 0.56
CA PRO A 155 -22.85 8.22 1.54
C PRO A 155 -22.47 7.35 2.73
N TYR A 156 -21.22 7.51 3.20
CA TYR A 156 -20.71 6.97 4.45
C TYR A 156 -20.67 8.06 5.51
N ASP A 157 -20.94 7.70 6.75
CA ASP A 157 -20.75 8.58 7.90
C ASP A 157 -19.26 8.72 8.20
N LEU A 158 -18.76 9.96 8.28
CA LEU A 158 -17.37 10.23 8.61
C LEU A 158 -17.23 10.76 10.03
N GLN A 159 -16.33 10.16 10.81
CA GLN A 159 -15.93 10.61 12.13
C GLN A 159 -14.42 10.88 12.16
N VAL A 160 -14.01 12.05 12.62
CA VAL A 160 -12.60 12.32 12.93
C VAL A 160 -12.25 11.65 14.26
N LEU A 161 -11.25 10.75 14.24
CA LEU A 161 -10.84 9.98 15.41
C LEU A 161 -9.69 10.66 16.17
N SER A 162 -8.74 11.29 15.44
CA SER A 162 -7.56 11.92 16.05
C SER A 162 -6.95 13.01 15.17
N HIS A 163 -6.19 13.90 15.84
CA HIS A 163 -5.39 14.98 15.26
C HIS A 163 -4.00 14.99 15.89
N GLY A 164 -3.03 15.62 15.25
CA GLY A 164 -1.70 15.92 15.79
C GLY A 164 -0.64 14.92 15.38
N PRO A 165 -0.03 14.11 16.28
CA PRO A 165 0.99 13.13 15.88
C PRO A 165 0.46 12.07 14.92
N THR A 166 -0.78 11.65 15.12
CA THR A 166 -1.54 10.75 14.23
C THR A 166 -2.87 11.41 13.91
N CYS A 167 -3.19 11.47 12.63
CA CYS A 167 -4.48 11.92 12.11
C CYS A 167 -5.23 10.71 11.59
N ALA A 168 -6.47 10.55 12.00
CA ALA A 168 -7.28 9.42 11.61
C ALA A 168 -8.76 9.81 11.46
N VAL A 169 -9.40 9.22 10.48
CA VAL A 169 -10.85 9.28 10.27
C VAL A 169 -11.42 7.89 10.18
N ARG A 170 -12.68 7.74 10.57
CA ARG A 170 -13.50 6.54 10.38
C ARG A 170 -14.61 6.84 9.40
N LEU A 171 -14.80 5.96 8.45
CA LEU A 171 -15.90 5.94 7.50
C LEU A 171 -16.78 4.73 7.85
N THR A 172 -18.08 4.94 8.08
CA THR A 172 -19.06 3.87 8.34
C THR A 172 -20.07 3.85 7.22
N GLY A 173 -20.07 2.78 6.45
CA GLY A 173 -20.98 2.61 5.32
C GLY A 173 -22.38 2.19 5.72
N PRO A 174 -23.33 2.26 4.80
CA PRO A 174 -24.66 1.69 4.98
C PRO A 174 -24.57 0.17 5.10
N VAL A 175 -25.65 -0.44 5.57
CA VAL A 175 -25.85 -1.88 5.46
C VAL A 175 -26.33 -2.17 4.04
N ASP A 176 -25.67 -3.10 3.35
CA ASP A 176 -26.18 -3.63 2.10
C ASP A 176 -27.48 -4.41 2.37
N PRO A 177 -28.59 -4.04 1.73
CA PRO A 177 -29.90 -4.65 2.04
C PRO A 177 -30.04 -6.07 1.50
N GLN A 178 -29.22 -6.48 0.54
CA GLN A 178 -29.30 -7.78 -0.11
C GLN A 178 -28.41 -8.80 0.57
N ILE A 179 -27.13 -8.47 0.76
CA ILE A 179 -26.16 -9.41 1.32
C ILE A 179 -25.96 -9.21 2.83
N GLY A 180 -26.50 -8.15 3.43
CA GLY A 180 -26.38 -7.91 4.87
C GLY A 180 -24.95 -7.64 5.35
N GLN A 181 -24.12 -7.05 4.52
CA GLN A 181 -22.78 -6.62 4.88
C GLN A 181 -22.73 -5.12 5.20
N GLN A 182 -21.86 -4.74 6.12
CA GLN A 182 -21.52 -3.35 6.43
C GLN A 182 -20.01 -3.19 6.49
N TYR A 183 -19.49 -2.13 5.86
CA TYR A 183 -18.07 -1.79 5.92
C TYR A 183 -17.80 -0.60 6.83
N ILE A 184 -16.73 -0.70 7.61
CA ILE A 184 -16.19 0.39 8.43
C ILE A 184 -14.72 0.50 8.07
N ARG A 185 -14.25 1.70 7.72
CA ARG A 185 -12.88 1.91 7.28
C ARG A 185 -12.22 3.06 8.02
N ASP A 186 -11.12 2.78 8.72
CA ASP A 186 -10.27 3.80 9.30
C ASP A 186 -9.12 4.09 8.35
N ILE A 187 -8.87 5.37 8.09
CA ILE A 187 -7.74 5.86 7.29
C ILE A 187 -6.91 6.76 8.19
N SER A 188 -5.60 6.50 8.26
CA SER A 188 -4.72 7.25 9.13
C SER A 188 -3.35 7.52 8.54
N ILE A 189 -2.75 8.65 8.94
CA ILE A 189 -1.37 9.05 8.66
C ILE A 189 -0.70 9.55 9.93
N THR A 190 0.64 9.54 9.94
CA THR A 190 1.44 10.17 11.01
C THR A 190 2.27 11.32 10.44
N GLY A 191 2.77 12.23 11.29
CA GLY A 191 3.70 13.28 10.87
C GLY A 191 5.09 12.78 10.47
N GLU A 192 5.41 11.52 10.74
CA GLU A 192 6.78 10.98 10.68
C GLU A 192 7.16 10.38 9.33
N SER A 193 6.18 9.95 8.51
CA SER A 193 6.44 9.27 7.24
C SER A 193 5.31 9.49 6.23
N PRO A 194 5.52 9.15 4.94
CA PRO A 194 4.47 9.16 3.94
C PRO A 194 3.51 7.96 4.04
N ALA A 195 3.72 7.03 4.96
CA ALA A 195 2.90 5.83 5.10
C ALA A 195 1.44 6.18 5.42
N ILE A 196 0.52 5.55 4.71
CA ILE A 196 -0.93 5.63 4.91
C ILE A 196 -1.37 4.27 5.43
N SER A 197 -2.10 4.25 6.55
CA SER A 197 -2.59 3.00 7.14
C SER A 197 -4.10 2.92 7.01
N PHE A 198 -4.58 1.73 6.66
CA PHE A 198 -5.98 1.39 6.55
C PHE A 198 -6.30 0.25 7.49
N HIS A 199 -7.44 0.37 8.18
CA HIS A 199 -8.07 -0.68 8.95
C HIS A 199 -9.49 -0.79 8.45
N ALA A 200 -9.76 -1.77 7.60
CA ALA A 200 -11.05 -1.98 6.99
C ALA A 200 -11.74 -3.17 7.66
N VAL A 201 -13.00 -3.01 8.02
CA VAL A 201 -13.78 -3.99 8.78
C VAL A 201 -15.02 -4.37 7.99
N MET A 202 -15.10 -5.62 7.62
CA MET A 202 -16.27 -6.27 7.06
C MET A 202 -17.11 -6.86 8.20
N LYS A 203 -18.37 -6.48 8.31
CA LYS A 203 -19.29 -6.92 9.38
C LYS A 203 -20.50 -7.61 8.79
N ASN A 204 -20.79 -8.81 9.26
CA ASN A 204 -22.06 -9.49 8.99
C ASN A 204 -23.16 -8.95 9.89
N VAL A 205 -24.12 -8.22 9.33
CA VAL A 205 -25.32 -7.72 10.04
C VAL A 205 -26.58 -8.45 9.62
N SER A 206 -26.46 -9.52 8.84
CA SER A 206 -27.56 -10.42 8.51
C SER A 206 -27.94 -11.33 9.70
N GLY A 207 -29.03 -12.08 9.55
CA GLY A 207 -29.48 -13.05 10.54
C GLY A 207 -28.88 -14.48 10.37
N TYR A 208 -27.92 -14.69 9.47
CA TYR A 208 -27.36 -16.02 9.13
C TYR A 208 -25.84 -15.94 8.89
N PRO A 209 -25.10 -17.06 9.04
CA PRO A 209 -23.68 -17.10 8.72
C PRO A 209 -23.42 -16.84 7.23
N GLN A 210 -22.34 -16.13 6.95
CA GLN A 210 -21.93 -15.76 5.59
C GLN A 210 -20.42 -15.96 5.40
N THR A 211 -19.99 -16.23 4.17
CA THR A 211 -18.58 -16.36 3.82
C THR A 211 -18.23 -15.34 2.74
N TRP A 212 -17.39 -14.37 3.08
CA TRP A 212 -17.00 -13.28 2.20
C TRP A 212 -15.50 -12.99 2.31
N SER A 213 -14.97 -12.38 1.27
CA SER A 213 -13.68 -11.70 1.27
C SER A 213 -13.91 -10.19 1.15
N GLU A 214 -13.05 -9.43 1.78
CA GLU A 214 -12.96 -7.98 1.63
C GLU A 214 -11.92 -7.66 0.56
N GLN A 215 -12.29 -6.83 -0.42
CA GLN A 215 -11.43 -6.40 -1.51
C GLN A 215 -11.20 -4.89 -1.43
N SER A 216 -9.93 -4.47 -1.40
CA SER A 216 -9.54 -3.08 -1.64
C SER A 216 -9.37 -2.86 -3.13
N VAL A 217 -10.06 -1.86 -3.71
CA VAL A 217 -10.07 -1.55 -5.14
C VAL A 217 -9.58 -0.14 -5.37
N SER A 218 -8.36 0.00 -5.88
CA SER A 218 -7.68 1.28 -6.06
C SER A 218 -7.52 1.59 -7.54
N GLN A 219 -8.14 2.68 -8.02
CA GLN A 219 -8.05 3.12 -9.41
C GLN A 219 -6.91 4.11 -9.58
N TYR A 220 -5.81 3.68 -10.16
CA TYR A 220 -4.63 4.51 -10.41
C TYR A 220 -4.73 5.23 -11.75
N ASN A 221 -4.40 6.52 -11.76
CA ASN A 221 -4.40 7.35 -12.96
C ASN A 221 -3.27 6.92 -13.92
N ALA A 222 -3.66 6.34 -15.04
CA ALA A 222 -2.74 5.88 -16.07
C ALA A 222 -2.78 6.77 -17.33
N ALA A 223 -3.32 7.99 -17.22
CA ALA A 223 -3.19 9.00 -18.27
C ALA A 223 -1.73 9.51 -18.34
N SER A 224 -1.32 9.92 -19.52
CA SER A 224 0.01 10.52 -19.69
C SER A 224 0.11 11.84 -18.90
N PRO A 225 1.16 12.05 -18.11
CA PRO A 225 1.37 13.28 -17.36
C PRO A 225 1.60 14.49 -18.28
N ASN A 226 2.03 14.25 -19.53
CA ASN A 226 2.29 15.31 -20.51
C ASN A 226 1.06 15.67 -21.36
N ASP A 227 0.13 14.73 -21.52
CA ASP A 227 -1.12 14.91 -22.27
C ASP A 227 -2.18 13.96 -21.70
N PRO A 228 -3.10 14.44 -20.84
CA PRO A 228 -4.11 13.60 -20.20
C PRO A 228 -5.15 13.01 -21.15
N THR A 229 -5.13 13.40 -22.44
CA THR A 229 -5.95 12.79 -23.49
C THR A 229 -5.31 11.52 -24.08
N GLN A 230 -4.10 11.20 -23.66
CA GLN A 230 -3.35 10.01 -24.06
C GLN A 230 -3.08 9.13 -22.85
N PHE A 231 -2.83 7.84 -23.09
CA PHE A 231 -2.39 6.92 -22.03
C PHE A 231 -0.89 7.08 -21.76
N ASN A 232 -0.47 6.73 -20.53
CA ASN A 232 0.92 6.69 -20.16
C ASN A 232 1.55 5.38 -20.68
N PRO A 233 2.51 5.43 -21.63
CA PRO A 233 3.11 4.23 -22.22
C PRO A 233 4.10 3.50 -21.29
N ASP A 234 4.45 4.09 -20.13
CA ASP A 234 5.35 3.50 -19.13
C ASP A 234 4.65 3.40 -17.77
N PHE A 235 3.52 2.67 -17.75
CA PHE A 235 2.70 2.46 -16.55
C PHE A 235 2.56 0.97 -16.25
N TRP A 236 2.82 0.58 -15.00
CA TRP A 236 2.98 -0.82 -14.62
C TRP A 236 2.26 -1.17 -13.32
N GLY A 237 1.63 -2.35 -13.30
CA GLY A 237 1.27 -3.07 -12.09
C GLY A 237 2.28 -4.21 -11.86
N VAL A 238 2.73 -4.40 -10.63
CA VAL A 238 3.75 -5.40 -10.29
C VAL A 238 3.42 -6.08 -8.96
N THR A 239 3.54 -7.42 -8.93
CA THR A 239 3.41 -8.20 -7.69
C THR A 239 4.31 -9.43 -7.76
N PRO A 240 4.70 -10.07 -6.64
CA PRO A 240 5.43 -11.34 -6.68
C PRO A 240 4.67 -12.41 -7.43
N ALA A 241 5.36 -13.10 -8.33
CA ALA A 241 4.81 -14.29 -8.97
C ALA A 241 4.86 -15.49 -8.01
N ASN A 242 3.82 -16.30 -8.02
CA ASN A 242 3.82 -17.55 -7.26
C ASN A 242 4.55 -18.65 -8.07
N PRO A 243 5.70 -19.17 -7.60
CA PRO A 243 6.39 -20.24 -8.31
C PRO A 243 5.62 -21.57 -8.30
N GLN A 244 4.61 -21.69 -7.44
CA GLN A 244 3.70 -22.83 -7.34
C GLN A 244 2.28 -22.41 -7.67
N SER A 245 2.11 -21.50 -8.62
CA SER A 245 0.80 -20.97 -9.00
C SER A 245 -0.18 -22.06 -9.38
N SER A 246 -1.41 -21.90 -8.92
CA SER A 246 -2.55 -22.71 -9.35
C SER A 246 -3.02 -22.37 -10.78
N TYR A 247 -2.58 -21.25 -11.33
CA TYR A 247 -2.85 -20.82 -12.70
C TYR A 247 -1.74 -21.25 -13.65
N LEU A 248 -2.10 -21.79 -14.80
CA LEU A 248 -1.18 -22.42 -15.77
C LEU A 248 0.03 -21.52 -16.15
N ASN A 249 -0.19 -20.21 -16.27
CA ASN A 249 0.84 -19.25 -16.67
C ASN A 249 1.34 -18.40 -15.50
N GLY A 250 1.00 -18.75 -14.24
CA GLY A 250 1.22 -17.92 -13.07
C GLY A 250 0.19 -16.79 -12.91
N TYR A 251 -0.80 -16.73 -13.79
CA TYR A 251 -1.93 -15.79 -13.76
C TYR A 251 -3.12 -16.33 -14.57
N HIS A 252 -4.31 -15.76 -14.35
CA HIS A 252 -5.55 -16.06 -15.07
C HIS A 252 -6.14 -14.78 -15.67
N VAL A 253 -6.37 -14.77 -16.98
CA VAL A 253 -7.07 -13.66 -17.65
C VAL A 253 -8.57 -13.90 -17.54
N ARG A 254 -9.24 -13.16 -16.68
CA ARG A 254 -10.68 -13.24 -16.42
C ARG A 254 -11.47 -12.64 -17.56
N THR A 255 -11.09 -11.43 -17.99
CA THR A 255 -11.69 -10.72 -19.13
C THR A 255 -10.60 -10.10 -20.01
N GLY A 256 -10.93 -9.81 -21.27
CA GLY A 256 -9.98 -9.21 -22.21
C GLY A 256 -9.26 -10.22 -23.09
N ASN A 257 -8.06 -9.88 -23.54
CA ASN A 257 -7.28 -10.73 -24.44
C ASN A 257 -6.31 -11.63 -23.66
N PRO A 258 -6.47 -12.97 -23.68
CA PRO A 258 -5.58 -13.88 -22.97
C PRO A 258 -4.13 -13.89 -23.48
N THR A 259 -3.89 -13.34 -24.67
CA THR A 259 -2.55 -13.20 -25.28
C THR A 259 -2.05 -11.75 -25.23
N ASN A 260 -2.55 -10.93 -24.28
CA ASN A 260 -2.07 -9.57 -24.10
C ASN A 260 -0.58 -9.55 -23.78
N SER A 261 0.23 -8.94 -24.65
CA SER A 261 1.69 -8.82 -24.49
C SER A 261 2.12 -7.98 -23.29
N GLY A 262 1.18 -7.26 -22.66
CA GLY A 262 1.43 -6.54 -21.41
C GLY A 262 1.58 -7.44 -20.19
N TYR A 263 1.12 -8.71 -20.25
CA TYR A 263 1.22 -9.63 -19.12
C TYR A 263 2.50 -10.47 -19.21
N SER A 264 3.27 -10.51 -18.14
CA SER A 264 4.50 -11.29 -18.09
C SER A 264 4.84 -11.78 -16.68
N VAL A 265 5.43 -12.98 -16.61
CA VAL A 265 6.08 -13.50 -15.40
C VAL A 265 7.57 -13.55 -15.69
N LYS A 266 8.35 -12.75 -14.98
CA LYS A 266 9.79 -12.66 -15.15
C LYS A 266 10.50 -12.28 -13.86
N ASP A 267 11.64 -12.87 -13.56
CA ASP A 267 12.47 -12.58 -12.39
C ASP A 267 11.71 -12.65 -11.06
N GLY A 268 10.80 -13.65 -10.94
CA GLY A 268 9.98 -13.84 -9.75
C GLY A 268 8.84 -12.82 -9.57
N LEU A 269 8.56 -12.00 -10.57
CA LEU A 269 7.50 -11.00 -10.55
C LEU A 269 6.48 -11.26 -11.67
N PHE A 270 5.20 -11.09 -11.36
CA PHE A 270 4.16 -10.87 -12.34
C PHE A 270 4.05 -9.37 -12.62
N ARG A 271 3.97 -9.00 -13.89
CA ARG A 271 3.91 -7.62 -14.36
C ARG A 271 2.75 -7.41 -15.32
N VAL A 272 2.05 -6.31 -15.15
CA VAL A 272 1.07 -5.76 -16.08
C VAL A 272 1.63 -4.46 -16.63
N HIS A 273 2.14 -4.50 -17.86
CA HIS A 273 2.47 -3.27 -18.61
C HIS A 273 1.19 -2.77 -19.29
N TRP A 274 0.75 -1.58 -18.91
CA TRP A 274 -0.48 -1.07 -19.50
C TRP A 274 -0.25 -0.56 -20.93
N ASN A 275 -0.90 -1.20 -21.88
CA ASN A 275 -0.74 -0.97 -23.32
C ASN A 275 -2.06 -0.53 -23.97
N ASN A 276 -2.93 0.15 -23.23
CA ASN A 276 -4.26 0.60 -23.65
C ASN A 276 -5.19 -0.55 -24.10
N MET A 277 -4.99 -1.75 -23.57
CA MET A 277 -5.88 -2.89 -23.75
C MET A 277 -6.68 -3.13 -22.48
N GLY A 278 -8.01 -3.11 -22.60
CA GLY A 278 -8.90 -3.40 -21.47
C GLY A 278 -8.93 -4.88 -21.13
N GLY A 279 -8.89 -5.18 -19.84
CA GLY A 279 -8.96 -6.55 -19.33
C GLY A 279 -8.75 -6.65 -17.84
N GLU A 280 -9.01 -7.83 -17.32
CA GLU A 280 -8.86 -8.17 -15.92
C GLU A 280 -8.01 -9.44 -15.80
N VAL A 281 -7.00 -9.41 -14.96
CA VAL A 281 -6.07 -10.49 -14.74
C VAL A 281 -5.87 -10.76 -13.26
N TRP A 282 -5.97 -12.03 -12.88
CA TRP A 282 -5.94 -12.52 -11.52
C TRP A 282 -4.64 -13.27 -11.22
N THR A 283 -4.10 -13.06 -10.02
CA THR A 283 -2.89 -13.74 -9.56
C THR A 283 -3.07 -14.32 -8.16
N ASP A 284 -2.42 -15.43 -7.88
CA ASP A 284 -2.28 -16.04 -6.56
C ASP A 284 -0.94 -15.64 -5.90
N SER A 285 -0.63 -14.34 -5.96
CA SER A 285 0.63 -13.77 -5.45
C SER A 285 0.83 -14.05 -3.96
N PRO A 286 1.99 -14.61 -3.53
CA PRO A 286 2.26 -14.93 -2.13
C PRO A 286 2.96 -13.80 -1.37
N GLY A 287 3.27 -12.67 -2.02
CA GLY A 287 4.19 -11.67 -1.47
C GLY A 287 3.59 -10.68 -0.48
N GLY A 288 2.25 -10.62 -0.36
CA GLY A 288 1.58 -9.65 0.51
C GLY A 288 1.80 -8.20 0.12
N TRP A 289 2.16 -7.93 -1.14
CA TRP A 289 2.29 -6.58 -1.67
C TRP A 289 1.95 -6.51 -3.17
N VAL A 290 1.51 -5.34 -3.58
CA VAL A 290 1.35 -4.91 -4.97
C VAL A 290 1.97 -3.53 -5.13
N ALA A 291 2.57 -3.26 -6.28
CA ALA A 291 3.10 -1.95 -6.63
C ALA A 291 2.49 -1.46 -7.94
N VAL A 292 2.16 -0.17 -7.99
CA VAL A 292 1.81 0.54 -9.21
C VAL A 292 2.89 1.57 -9.49
N VAL A 293 3.49 1.51 -10.68
CA VAL A 293 4.67 2.28 -11.07
C VAL A 293 4.33 3.17 -12.26
N ASP A 294 4.39 4.47 -12.08
CA ASP A 294 4.46 5.45 -13.16
C ASP A 294 5.93 5.66 -13.53
N GLY A 295 6.39 4.92 -14.53
CA GLY A 295 7.78 4.99 -15.00
C GLY A 295 8.12 6.33 -15.64
N THR A 296 7.14 7.03 -16.23
CA THR A 296 7.33 8.33 -16.87
C THR A 296 7.71 9.42 -15.87
N THR A 297 7.10 9.41 -14.67
CA THR A 297 7.36 10.39 -13.62
C THR A 297 8.23 9.85 -12.48
N SER A 298 8.54 8.55 -12.50
CA SER A 298 9.27 7.84 -11.45
C SER A 298 8.61 7.94 -10.08
N TYR A 299 7.29 7.80 -10.04
CA TYR A 299 6.51 7.63 -8.82
C TYR A 299 5.96 6.22 -8.72
N THR A 300 5.99 5.67 -7.52
CA THR A 300 5.51 4.31 -7.23
C THR A 300 4.66 4.34 -5.97
N MET A 301 3.49 3.71 -6.02
CA MET A 301 2.72 3.33 -4.85
C MET A 301 2.97 1.85 -4.55
N LEU A 302 3.41 1.55 -3.34
CA LEU A 302 3.53 0.19 -2.82
C LEU A 302 2.44 -0.06 -1.78
N GLU A 303 1.53 -0.96 -2.07
CA GLU A 303 0.51 -1.42 -1.12
C GLU A 303 0.96 -2.72 -0.46
N ARG A 304 0.76 -2.82 0.85
CA ARG A 304 1.11 -4.00 1.65
C ARG A 304 -0.04 -4.45 2.50
N ARG A 305 -0.19 -5.76 2.60
CA ARG A 305 -1.05 -6.43 3.57
C ARG A 305 -0.41 -7.72 4.05
N LYS A 306 -0.97 -8.31 5.08
CA LYS A 306 -0.58 -9.65 5.51
C LYS A 306 -1.13 -10.68 4.52
N PHE A 307 -0.26 -11.52 3.97
CA PHE A 307 -0.63 -12.72 3.23
C PHE A 307 -0.77 -13.90 4.19
N GLU A 308 -1.81 -14.71 4.02
CA GLU A 308 -2.08 -15.91 4.81
C GLU A 308 -1.97 -17.17 3.92
N PRO A 309 -0.84 -17.90 3.98
CA PRO A 309 -0.50 -18.94 2.99
C PRO A 309 -1.46 -20.12 2.95
N THR A 310 -2.17 -20.39 4.06
CA THR A 310 -3.09 -21.53 4.18
C THR A 310 -4.55 -21.17 4.06
N ALA A 311 -4.85 -19.89 3.87
CA ALA A 311 -6.22 -19.43 3.72
C ALA A 311 -6.74 -19.62 2.28
N GLU A 312 -8.04 -19.76 2.15
CA GLU A 312 -8.72 -19.72 0.86
C GLU A 312 -8.93 -18.26 0.45
N TYR A 313 -8.78 -17.97 -0.83
CA TYR A 313 -9.02 -16.66 -1.43
C TYR A 313 -10.06 -16.77 -2.54
N PRO A 314 -10.78 -15.68 -2.86
CA PRO A 314 -11.78 -15.69 -3.94
C PRO A 314 -11.16 -16.21 -5.23
N ASP A 315 -11.68 -17.31 -5.77
CA ASP A 315 -11.16 -17.99 -6.96
C ASP A 315 -9.63 -18.19 -6.95
N LYS A 316 -9.03 -18.32 -5.75
CA LYS A 316 -7.59 -18.38 -5.48
C LYS A 316 -6.82 -17.09 -5.76
N SER A 317 -7.49 -16.00 -6.10
CA SER A 317 -6.86 -14.72 -6.40
C SER A 317 -6.58 -13.92 -5.14
N THR A 318 -5.34 -13.49 -4.97
CA THR A 318 -4.90 -12.59 -3.89
C THR A 318 -4.74 -11.16 -4.37
N ILE A 319 -4.37 -10.98 -5.65
CA ILE A 319 -4.20 -9.69 -6.31
C ILE A 319 -4.87 -9.77 -7.70
N ILE A 320 -5.63 -8.73 -8.02
CA ILE A 320 -6.27 -8.56 -9.31
C ILE A 320 -5.77 -7.24 -9.92
N PHE A 321 -5.55 -7.23 -11.22
CA PHE A 321 -5.36 -5.99 -11.98
C PHE A 321 -6.47 -5.89 -13.01
N PHE A 322 -7.16 -4.75 -12.99
CA PHE A 322 -8.04 -4.36 -14.09
C PHE A 322 -7.42 -3.20 -14.86
N THR A 323 -7.57 -3.21 -16.18
CA THR A 323 -7.10 -2.13 -17.05
C THR A 323 -8.22 -1.65 -17.94
N THR A 324 -8.37 -0.32 -18.08
CA THR A 324 -9.20 0.27 -19.13
C THR A 324 -8.48 0.22 -20.46
N GLY A 325 -9.20 0.47 -21.55
CA GLY A 325 -8.63 0.54 -22.88
C GLY A 325 -9.53 -0.04 -23.95
N ALA A 326 -9.00 -0.16 -25.16
CA ALA A 326 -9.73 -0.77 -26.28
C ALA A 326 -10.04 -2.24 -25.94
N ARG A 327 -11.31 -2.60 -25.89
CA ARG A 327 -11.73 -3.99 -25.70
C ARG A 327 -11.61 -4.71 -27.05
N ASN A 328 -10.58 -5.51 -27.22
CA ASN A 328 -10.54 -6.50 -28.29
C ASN A 328 -11.54 -7.61 -27.93
N ARG A 329 -12.79 -7.47 -28.33
CA ARG A 329 -13.74 -8.59 -28.30
C ARG A 329 -13.46 -9.45 -29.55
N PRO A 330 -13.06 -10.71 -29.39
CA PRO A 330 -13.14 -11.67 -30.49
C PRO A 330 -14.64 -11.95 -30.72
N GLY A 331 -15.17 -11.45 -31.81
CA GLY A 331 -16.56 -11.70 -32.20
C GLY A 331 -17.12 -10.60 -33.08
N PRO A 332 -18.18 -10.87 -33.85
CA PRO A 332 -18.86 -9.84 -34.61
C PRO A 332 -19.37 -8.75 -33.65
N PRO A 333 -19.37 -7.48 -34.04
CA PRO A 333 -19.95 -6.40 -33.24
C PRO A 333 -21.39 -6.79 -32.87
N PRO A 334 -21.87 -6.48 -31.66
CA PRO A 334 -23.24 -6.72 -31.27
C PRO A 334 -24.15 -6.08 -32.34
N ALA A 335 -25.19 -6.83 -32.77
CA ALA A 335 -26.16 -6.32 -33.73
C ALA A 335 -26.62 -4.95 -33.24
N GLN A 336 -26.50 -3.94 -34.10
CA GLN A 336 -26.91 -2.58 -33.80
C GLN A 336 -28.43 -2.61 -33.53
N THR A 337 -28.79 -2.72 -32.25
CA THR A 337 -30.12 -2.30 -31.82
C THR A 337 -30.19 -0.80 -32.09
N ALA A 338 -31.24 -0.36 -32.74
CA ALA A 338 -31.42 1.05 -33.20
C ALA A 338 -31.66 2.01 -32.02
N GLN A 339 -30.73 2.05 -31.05
CA GLN A 339 -30.64 3.13 -30.08
C GLN A 339 -29.78 4.24 -30.71
N PRO A 340 -30.14 5.53 -30.54
CA PRO A 340 -29.28 6.63 -30.95
C PRO A 340 -27.87 6.38 -30.42
N ALA A 341 -26.86 6.47 -31.30
CA ALA A 341 -25.47 6.33 -30.88
C ALA A 341 -25.18 7.34 -29.77
N GLU A 342 -24.89 6.87 -28.58
CA GLU A 342 -24.36 7.76 -27.54
C GLU A 342 -23.14 8.48 -28.09
N PRO A 343 -22.97 9.79 -27.78
CA PRO A 343 -21.77 10.49 -28.18
C PRO A 343 -20.54 9.72 -27.64
N PRO A 344 -19.45 9.64 -28.42
CA PRO A 344 -18.27 8.91 -27.97
C PRO A 344 -17.81 9.47 -26.65
N ARG A 345 -17.80 8.62 -25.60
CA ARG A 345 -17.26 8.99 -24.29
C ARG A 345 -15.76 9.21 -24.43
N PRO A 346 -15.19 10.23 -23.80
CA PRO A 346 -13.74 10.40 -23.80
C PRO A 346 -13.10 9.15 -23.21
N PRO A 347 -11.92 8.74 -23.72
CA PRO A 347 -11.22 7.59 -23.21
C PRO A 347 -10.88 7.80 -21.73
N THR A 348 -11.03 6.75 -20.94
CA THR A 348 -10.65 6.73 -19.53
C THR A 348 -9.39 5.90 -19.40
N TYR A 349 -8.40 6.43 -18.70
CA TYR A 349 -7.09 5.81 -18.54
C TYR A 349 -6.81 5.54 -17.06
N TYR A 350 -7.13 4.34 -16.60
CA TYR A 350 -6.78 3.89 -15.26
C TYR A 350 -6.46 2.40 -15.24
N MET A 351 -5.67 2.02 -14.27
CA MET A 351 -5.41 0.65 -13.86
C MET A 351 -5.94 0.47 -12.43
N GLU A 352 -6.68 -0.60 -12.19
CA GLU A 352 -6.97 -1.01 -10.82
C GLU A 352 -5.89 -1.97 -10.33
N ALA A 353 -5.48 -1.76 -9.09
CA ALA A 353 -4.79 -2.76 -8.29
C ALA A 353 -5.75 -3.14 -7.15
N GLU A 354 -6.10 -4.40 -7.09
CA GLU A 354 -7.11 -4.90 -6.19
C GLU A 354 -6.51 -5.98 -5.29
N VAL A 355 -6.81 -5.87 -3.99
CA VAL A 355 -6.20 -6.71 -2.97
C VAL A 355 -7.28 -7.45 -2.20
N ASN A 356 -7.31 -8.77 -2.29
CA ASN A 356 -8.31 -9.61 -1.63
C ASN A 356 -7.86 -10.07 -0.23
N SER A 357 -8.75 -9.99 0.76
CA SER A 357 -8.60 -10.76 2.00
C SER A 357 -8.85 -12.26 1.74
N PRO A 358 -8.52 -13.15 2.70
CA PRO A 358 -9.08 -14.50 2.69
C PRO A 358 -10.61 -14.52 2.64
N MET A 359 -11.18 -15.64 2.20
CA MET A 359 -12.60 -15.95 2.41
C MET A 359 -12.83 -16.22 3.89
N ILE A 360 -13.69 -15.43 4.54
CA ILE A 360 -13.92 -15.45 5.97
C ILE A 360 -15.38 -15.82 6.24
N GLU A 361 -15.61 -16.89 6.99
CA GLU A 361 -16.93 -17.22 7.53
C GLU A 361 -17.21 -16.34 8.77
N LEU A 362 -18.33 -15.61 8.72
CA LEU A 362 -18.78 -14.71 9.78
C LEU A 362 -20.19 -15.13 10.25
N ALA A 363 -20.33 -15.46 11.54
CA ALA A 363 -21.63 -15.60 12.15
C ALA A 363 -22.36 -14.24 12.25
N PRO A 364 -23.69 -14.22 12.48
CA PRO A 364 -24.44 -12.98 12.67
C PRO A 364 -23.82 -12.08 13.74
N GLY A 365 -23.49 -10.84 13.37
CA GLY A 365 -22.88 -9.84 14.24
C GLY A 365 -21.33 -9.91 14.32
N GLU A 366 -20.69 -10.94 13.76
CA GLU A 366 -19.24 -11.02 13.72
C GLU A 366 -18.63 -10.11 12.67
N SER A 367 -17.33 -9.86 12.80
CA SER A 367 -16.56 -8.97 11.94
C SER A 367 -15.16 -9.54 11.67
N TYR A 368 -14.64 -9.24 10.51
CA TYR A 368 -13.24 -9.44 10.12
C TYR A 368 -12.62 -8.08 9.80
N ALA A 369 -11.33 -7.94 10.03
CA ALA A 369 -10.60 -6.73 9.67
C ALA A 369 -9.39 -7.06 8.78
N MET A 370 -9.25 -6.33 7.69
CA MET A 370 -8.07 -6.32 6.84
C MET A 370 -7.26 -5.05 7.10
N ASP A 371 -6.04 -5.22 7.61
CA ASP A 371 -5.07 -4.14 7.75
C ASP A 371 -4.19 -4.06 6.52
N SER A 372 -4.07 -2.86 5.94
CA SER A 372 -3.17 -2.59 4.83
C SER A 372 -2.42 -1.27 5.03
N GLN A 373 -1.32 -1.12 4.32
CA GLN A 373 -0.50 0.09 4.34
C GLN A 373 -0.06 0.44 2.93
N TRP A 374 -0.16 1.72 2.59
CA TRP A 374 0.34 2.26 1.34
C TRP A 374 1.57 3.12 1.59
N TYR A 375 2.55 2.96 0.72
CA TYR A 375 3.83 3.65 0.79
C TYR A 375 4.13 4.29 -0.57
N PRO A 376 3.80 5.56 -0.76
CA PRO A 376 4.28 6.29 -1.93
C PRO A 376 5.79 6.51 -1.82
N THR A 377 6.49 6.33 -2.93
CA THR A 377 7.94 6.48 -3.03
C THR A 377 8.38 6.85 -4.45
N ARG A 378 9.68 7.00 -4.66
CA ARG A 378 10.28 7.32 -5.96
C ARG A 378 10.98 6.09 -6.54
N MET A 379 10.41 5.55 -7.63
CA MET A 379 11.01 4.48 -8.43
C MET A 379 10.37 4.50 -9.82
N ASP A 380 11.19 4.27 -10.82
CA ASP A 380 10.80 4.15 -12.23
C ASP A 380 10.51 2.68 -12.63
N SER A 381 10.33 2.44 -13.91
CA SER A 381 10.08 1.12 -14.49
C SER A 381 11.23 0.11 -14.32
N SER A 382 12.38 0.54 -13.76
CA SER A 382 13.43 -0.40 -13.33
C SER A 382 13.08 -1.21 -12.08
N PHE A 383 11.89 -1.02 -11.50
CA PHE A 383 11.40 -1.72 -10.31
C PHE A 383 11.59 -3.25 -10.42
N GLN A 384 12.29 -3.84 -9.44
CA GLN A 384 12.62 -5.28 -9.39
C GLN A 384 12.14 -5.97 -8.11
N GLY A 385 11.61 -5.23 -7.14
CA GLY A 385 11.13 -5.82 -5.89
C GLY A 385 10.98 -4.82 -4.76
N ALA A 386 10.50 -5.32 -3.63
CA ALA A 386 10.27 -4.51 -2.43
C ALA A 386 10.78 -5.21 -1.18
N THR A 387 11.36 -4.44 -0.26
CA THR A 387 11.69 -4.82 1.10
C THR A 387 10.82 -4.04 2.09
N TYR A 388 10.92 -4.29 3.39
CA TYR A 388 10.15 -3.52 4.38
C TYR A 388 10.55 -2.04 4.46
N SER A 389 11.76 -1.69 4.05
CA SER A 389 12.29 -0.32 4.11
C SER A 389 12.28 0.42 2.78
N GLY A 390 12.10 -0.30 1.65
CA GLY A 390 12.16 0.32 0.33
C GLY A 390 11.76 -0.57 -0.82
N VAL A 391 11.91 -0.04 -2.02
CA VAL A 391 11.79 -0.72 -3.30
C VAL A 391 13.12 -0.70 -4.04
N THR A 392 13.38 -1.72 -4.84
CA THR A 392 14.67 -1.90 -5.53
C THR A 392 14.48 -1.75 -7.04
N GLY A 393 15.27 -0.88 -7.67
CA GLY A 393 15.43 -0.80 -9.11
C GLY A 393 16.70 -1.53 -9.56
N THR A 394 17.85 -1.14 -9.03
CA THR A 394 19.11 -1.87 -9.20
C THR A 394 19.56 -2.41 -7.85
N PRO A 395 19.79 -3.72 -7.71
CA PRO A 395 20.28 -4.31 -6.46
C PRO A 395 21.56 -3.66 -5.95
N LEU A 396 21.78 -3.71 -4.64
CA LEU A 396 23.00 -3.27 -4.02
C LEU A 396 24.18 -4.08 -4.58
N ALA A 397 25.24 -3.37 -4.99
CA ALA A 397 26.52 -3.97 -5.32
C ALA A 397 27.61 -3.36 -4.44
N ALA A 398 28.63 -4.18 -4.09
CA ALA A 398 29.73 -3.79 -3.23
C ALA A 398 31.07 -4.21 -3.85
N ALA A 399 31.94 -3.24 -4.09
CA ALA A 399 33.26 -3.47 -4.68
C ALA A 399 34.37 -2.92 -3.79
N ALA A 400 35.33 -3.76 -3.41
CA ALA A 400 36.50 -3.32 -2.70
C ALA A 400 37.46 -2.58 -3.65
N THR A 401 37.94 -1.43 -3.23
CA THR A 401 38.92 -0.61 -3.96
C THR A 401 40.05 -0.17 -3.03
N PRO A 402 41.15 0.35 -3.55
CA PRO A 402 42.24 0.89 -2.72
C PRO A 402 41.79 2.03 -1.81
N ASN A 403 40.67 2.72 -2.14
CA ASN A 403 40.16 3.88 -1.44
C ASN A 403 39.03 3.50 -0.43
N GLY A 404 38.66 2.24 -0.34
CA GLY A 404 37.57 1.77 0.51
C GLY A 404 36.56 0.89 -0.24
N LEU A 405 35.41 0.63 0.37
CA LEU A 405 34.30 -0.15 -0.21
C LEU A 405 33.36 0.79 -0.95
N VAL A 406 33.23 0.58 -2.27
CA VAL A 406 32.28 1.30 -3.11
C VAL A 406 30.94 0.55 -3.10
N LEU A 407 29.87 1.25 -2.74
CA LEU A 407 28.49 0.77 -2.79
C LEU A 407 27.73 1.48 -3.90
N THR A 408 27.01 0.69 -4.73
CA THR A 408 26.14 1.20 -5.79
C THR A 408 24.79 0.50 -5.76
N GLY A 409 23.74 1.20 -6.18
CA GLY A 409 22.38 0.65 -6.30
C GLY A 409 21.35 1.74 -6.62
N ASN A 410 20.12 1.33 -6.97
CA ASN A 410 19.01 2.25 -7.20
C ASN A 410 17.80 1.80 -6.38
N PHE A 411 17.29 2.67 -5.53
CA PHE A 411 16.25 2.36 -4.57
C PHE A 411 15.21 3.49 -4.46
N GLY A 412 14.00 3.13 -4.02
CA GLY A 412 13.06 4.07 -3.41
C GLY A 412 12.94 3.74 -1.93
N VAL A 413 13.01 4.74 -1.06
CA VAL A 413 12.88 4.53 0.39
C VAL A 413 11.43 4.78 0.83
N LEU A 414 10.95 4.02 1.83
CA LEU A 414 9.59 4.14 2.37
C LEU A 414 9.53 5.04 3.61
N TYR A 415 10.66 5.24 4.28
CA TYR A 415 10.75 6.04 5.51
C TYR A 415 11.84 7.09 5.38
N PRO A 416 11.59 8.32 5.88
CA PRO A 416 12.63 9.33 5.98
C PRO A 416 13.57 8.99 7.15
N GLY A 417 14.86 9.33 7.00
CA GLY A 417 15.85 9.08 8.04
C GLY A 417 17.27 9.03 7.51
N GLN A 418 18.03 8.05 7.96
CA GLN A 418 19.42 7.81 7.57
C GLN A 418 19.64 6.43 7.00
N LEU A 419 20.55 6.33 6.07
CA LEU A 419 21.06 5.06 5.56
C LEU A 419 22.27 4.65 6.39
N ILE A 420 22.27 3.43 6.91
CA ILE A 420 23.37 2.85 7.68
C ILE A 420 23.84 1.57 7.00
N ALA A 421 25.12 1.53 6.63
CA ALA A 421 25.76 0.32 6.14
C ALA A 421 26.19 -0.53 7.36
N HIS A 422 25.79 -1.78 7.37
CA HIS A 422 26.20 -2.81 8.33
C HIS A 422 27.18 -3.75 7.66
N PHE A 423 28.35 -3.96 8.27
CA PHE A 423 29.40 -4.81 7.75
C PHE A 423 29.44 -6.13 8.46
N TYR A 424 29.60 -7.21 7.71
CA TYR A 424 29.63 -8.58 8.22
C TYR A 424 30.87 -9.30 7.70
N ASN A 425 31.50 -10.12 8.55
CA ASN A 425 32.60 -11.01 8.15
C ASN A 425 32.06 -12.26 7.42
N ARG A 426 32.96 -13.16 7.01
CA ARG A 426 32.58 -14.42 6.33
C ARG A 426 31.75 -15.36 7.20
N GLY A 427 31.86 -15.25 8.52
CA GLY A 427 31.07 -16.02 9.48
C GLY A 427 29.64 -15.47 9.69
N GLY A 428 29.31 -14.31 9.09
CA GLY A 428 28.04 -13.62 9.27
C GLY A 428 27.93 -12.76 10.53
N GLU A 429 29.04 -12.58 11.25
CA GLU A 429 29.09 -11.73 12.45
C GLU A 429 29.17 -10.27 12.04
N ALA A 430 28.40 -9.40 12.74
CA ALA A 430 28.46 -7.95 12.54
C ALA A 430 29.79 -7.41 13.10
N ILE A 431 30.56 -6.72 12.27
CA ILE A 431 31.89 -6.22 12.60
C ILE A 431 32.00 -4.68 12.56
N GLY A 432 30.92 -3.99 12.23
CA GLY A 432 30.87 -2.54 12.26
C GLY A 432 29.71 -1.95 11.46
N THR A 433 29.55 -0.64 11.58
CA THR A 433 28.56 0.15 10.84
C THR A 433 29.18 1.45 10.34
N ALA A 434 28.63 2.03 9.29
CA ALA A 434 28.97 3.38 8.83
C ALA A 434 27.74 4.11 8.26
N PRO A 435 27.65 5.45 8.42
CA PRO A 435 26.64 6.24 7.72
C PRO A 435 26.82 6.09 6.19
N ALA A 436 25.70 5.90 5.49
CA ALA A 436 25.68 5.70 4.04
C ALA A 436 24.89 6.80 3.30
N GLY A 437 24.35 7.78 4.00
CA GLY A 437 23.62 8.92 3.46
C GLY A 437 22.28 9.15 4.13
N ASP A 438 21.46 9.99 3.51
CA ASP A 438 20.11 10.32 3.98
C ASP A 438 19.06 9.48 3.21
N ALA A 439 17.99 9.13 3.90
CA ALA A 439 16.81 8.50 3.33
C ALA A 439 15.70 9.54 3.18
N ASN A 440 15.30 9.85 1.93
CA ASN A 440 14.22 10.78 1.63
C ASN A 440 13.24 10.14 0.64
N PRO A 441 11.99 9.82 1.06
CA PRO A 441 11.00 9.19 0.19
C PRO A 441 10.63 10.01 -1.06
N LEU A 442 10.76 11.34 -1.01
CA LEU A 442 10.48 12.24 -2.15
C LEU A 442 11.58 12.28 -3.20
N GLN A 443 12.69 11.58 -2.99
CA GLN A 443 13.82 11.61 -3.91
C GLN A 443 14.23 10.21 -4.36
N PRO A 444 14.51 9.98 -5.66
CA PRO A 444 15.13 8.74 -6.10
C PRO A 444 16.47 8.55 -5.41
N LEU A 445 16.72 7.38 -4.84
CA LEU A 445 17.97 7.06 -4.18
C LEU A 445 18.91 6.31 -5.16
N LYS A 446 19.77 7.05 -5.85
CA LYS A 446 20.87 6.49 -6.63
C LYS A 446 22.10 6.43 -5.73
N LEU A 447 22.29 5.30 -5.06
CA LEU A 447 23.42 5.08 -4.17
C LEU A 447 24.71 4.94 -4.98
N GLN A 448 25.69 5.78 -4.69
CA GLN A 448 27.06 5.71 -5.22
C GLN A 448 28.00 6.36 -4.21
N ILE A 449 28.50 5.55 -3.27
CA ILE A 449 29.34 6.05 -2.16
C ILE A 449 30.53 5.15 -1.94
N THR A 450 31.58 5.71 -1.33
CA THR A 450 32.76 4.98 -0.87
C THR A 450 32.84 5.09 0.64
N LEU A 451 32.89 3.94 1.32
CA LEU A 451 32.94 3.84 2.78
C LEU A 451 34.25 3.19 3.23
N GLN A 452 34.74 3.60 4.41
CA GLN A 452 35.78 2.85 5.10
C GLN A 452 35.11 1.67 5.82
N ALA A 453 35.39 0.47 5.33
CA ALA A 453 34.87 -0.77 5.89
C ALA A 453 35.98 -1.51 6.65
N PRO A 454 35.64 -2.29 7.70
CA PRO A 454 36.61 -3.18 8.33
C PRO A 454 37.26 -4.13 7.31
N PRO A 455 38.57 -4.48 7.43
CA PRO A 455 39.28 -5.29 6.42
C PRO A 455 38.65 -6.67 6.17
N GLU A 456 37.98 -7.22 7.17
CA GLU A 456 37.36 -8.55 7.12
C GLU A 456 35.95 -8.55 6.51
N THR A 457 35.47 -7.40 6.00
CA THR A 457 34.12 -7.28 5.46
C THR A 457 33.93 -8.21 4.26
N ALA A 458 33.00 -9.14 4.38
CA ALA A 458 32.63 -10.07 3.31
C ALA A 458 31.22 -9.81 2.75
N ARG A 459 30.35 -9.18 3.56
CA ARG A 459 28.98 -8.79 3.16
C ARG A 459 28.64 -7.43 3.75
N VAL A 460 27.86 -6.65 3.03
CA VAL A 460 27.30 -5.39 3.50
C VAL A 460 25.78 -5.40 3.33
N SER A 461 25.05 -4.84 4.30
CA SER A 461 23.61 -4.57 4.23
C SER A 461 23.39 -3.08 4.50
N VAL A 462 22.65 -2.39 3.63
CA VAL A 462 22.27 -0.99 3.83
C VAL A 462 20.86 -0.93 4.40
N HIS A 463 20.72 -0.36 5.60
CA HIS A 463 19.46 -0.25 6.32
C HIS A 463 18.95 1.20 6.29
N VAL A 464 17.62 1.36 6.41
CA VAL A 464 16.98 2.64 6.72
C VAL A 464 16.74 2.71 8.22
N VAL A 465 17.37 3.69 8.88
CA VAL A 465 17.04 4.05 10.26
C VAL A 465 16.19 5.33 10.21
N ASP A 466 14.95 5.24 10.65
CA ASP A 466 14.00 6.34 10.55
C ASP A 466 14.32 7.52 11.49
N THR A 467 13.55 8.60 11.39
CA THR A 467 13.72 9.81 12.19
C THR A 467 13.51 9.59 13.70
N GLN A 468 12.92 8.47 14.11
CA GLN A 468 12.76 8.06 15.51
C GLN A 468 13.89 7.16 15.99
N GLY A 469 14.84 6.81 15.11
CA GLY A 469 15.96 5.92 15.41
C GLY A 469 15.60 4.44 15.32
N LEU A 470 14.43 4.09 14.75
CA LEU A 470 14.04 2.70 14.53
C LEU A 470 14.65 2.19 13.22
N ASP A 471 15.36 1.07 13.29
CA ASP A 471 15.83 0.33 12.12
C ASP A 471 14.64 -0.33 11.40
N ARG A 472 14.35 0.13 10.19
CA ARG A 472 13.26 -0.36 9.32
C ARG A 472 13.66 -1.58 8.49
N GLY A 473 14.92 -2.03 8.63
CA GLY A 473 15.47 -3.17 7.92
C GLY A 473 16.21 -2.81 6.63
N PRO A 474 16.70 -3.83 5.90
CA PRO A 474 17.55 -3.64 4.75
C PRO A 474 16.81 -3.10 3.53
N LEU A 475 17.42 -2.13 2.85
CA LEU A 475 17.13 -1.77 1.46
C LEU A 475 17.68 -2.81 0.49
N GLY A 476 18.91 -3.29 0.77
CA GLY A 476 19.59 -4.28 -0.03
C GLY A 476 20.83 -4.82 0.68
N GLU A 477 21.28 -5.97 0.19
CA GLU A 477 22.47 -6.65 0.67
C GLU A 477 23.38 -7.02 -0.50
N ALA A 478 24.69 -7.01 -0.28
CA ALA A 478 25.68 -7.42 -1.28
C ALA A 478 26.86 -8.12 -0.63
N PHE A 479 27.40 -9.13 -1.30
CA PHE A 479 28.70 -9.70 -0.96
C PHE A 479 29.81 -8.83 -1.56
N VAL A 480 30.86 -8.63 -0.79
CA VAL A 480 32.07 -7.95 -1.24
C VAL A 480 32.90 -8.95 -2.05
N ASN A 481 33.20 -8.64 -3.31
CA ASN A 481 33.88 -9.55 -4.24
C ASN A 481 33.17 -10.91 -4.27
N PRO A 482 31.98 -11.05 -4.87
CA PRO A 482 31.27 -12.31 -4.90
C PRO A 482 32.22 -13.41 -5.43
N PRO A 483 32.15 -14.64 -4.87
CA PRO A 483 32.93 -15.73 -5.40
C PRO A 483 32.63 -15.92 -6.90
N PRO A 484 33.59 -16.33 -7.73
CA PRO A 484 33.30 -16.60 -9.13
C PRO A 484 32.15 -17.60 -9.23
N PRO A 485 31.27 -17.47 -10.26
CA PRO A 485 30.16 -18.39 -10.43
C PRO A 485 30.71 -19.82 -10.41
N ALA A 486 29.98 -20.73 -9.75
CA ALA A 486 30.34 -22.15 -9.73
C ALA A 486 30.53 -22.61 -11.18
N PRO A 487 31.57 -23.38 -11.49
CA PRO A 487 31.81 -23.86 -12.86
C PRO A 487 30.54 -24.60 -13.30
N GLU A 488 29.98 -24.18 -14.42
CA GLU A 488 28.86 -24.88 -15.05
C GLU A 488 29.20 -26.35 -15.10
N GLY A 489 28.41 -27.17 -14.39
CA GLY A 489 28.61 -28.61 -14.37
C GLY A 489 28.65 -29.10 -15.80
N ARG A 490 29.79 -29.59 -16.26
CA ARG A 490 29.92 -30.26 -17.58
C ARG A 490 28.83 -31.35 -17.57
N GLY A 491 27.78 -31.13 -18.34
CA GLY A 491 26.78 -32.13 -18.62
C GLY A 491 27.48 -33.42 -19.02
N GLY A 492 27.42 -34.41 -18.16
CA GLY A 492 27.90 -35.76 -18.48
C GLY A 492 27.09 -36.25 -19.64
N GLY A 493 27.69 -36.23 -20.82
CA GLY A 493 27.24 -37.01 -21.96
C GLY A 493 27.28 -38.48 -21.55
N GLY A 494 26.14 -39.04 -21.19
CA GLY A 494 25.94 -40.46 -21.09
C GLY A 494 25.70 -41.02 -22.48
N GLN A 495 26.51 -41.95 -22.87
CA GLN A 495 26.33 -42.86 -24.00
C GLN A 495 25.07 -43.72 -23.79
#